data_6b704471a3d20e6e625a6e18316a3056
#
_entry.id   6b704471a3d20e6e625a6e18316a3056
#
_cell.length_a   1.000
_cell.length_b   1.000
_cell.length_c   1.000
_cell.angle_alpha   90.00
_cell.angle_beta   90.00
_cell.angle_gamma   90.00
#
_symmetry.space_group_name_H-M   'P 1'
#
loop_
_entity.id
_entity.type
_entity.pdbx_description
1 polymer ?
#
loop_
_entity_poly.entity_id
_entity_poly.type
_entity_poly.pdbx_seq_one_letter_code
_entity_poly.pdbx_strand_id
1 'polypeptide(L)'
;MGDIAAAGFSAVQTSPINECLEGEDGGMDLYGNGKWYYHYQPTDFKIGNYQLGTRDEFKAMCDEAHKYGVKVIVDVIANHTTPATDEVSEDLIEAGGGILNPLSQGGRTPLNDFGDRLACTTYEMGGLPDINTERPSFQKYFFNYINDCIACGADGFRYDTAKHIGLSDDPKR
;
A
#
# COMPACT_ATOMS: atom_id res chain seq x y z
N MET A 1 -1.79 -21.46 10.29
CA MET A 1 -1.30 -20.68 11.44
C MET A 1 -0.68 -21.57 12.53
N GLY A 2 -1.23 -22.77 12.82
CA GLY A 2 -0.66 -23.66 13.82
C GLY A 2 0.82 -24.02 13.63
N ASP A 3 1.23 -24.35 12.40
CA ASP A 3 2.63 -24.71 12.09
C ASP A 3 3.58 -23.51 12.26
N ILE A 4 3.10 -22.28 11.96
CA ILE A 4 3.86 -21.04 12.13
C ILE A 4 4.13 -20.81 13.63
N ALA A 5 3.10 -20.95 14.46
CA ALA A 5 3.23 -20.83 15.91
C ALA A 5 4.12 -21.93 16.49
N ALA A 6 3.95 -23.17 16.02
CA ALA A 6 4.77 -24.31 16.45
C ALA A 6 6.26 -24.15 16.08
N ALA A 7 6.54 -23.45 14.97
CA ALA A 7 7.89 -23.09 14.57
C ALA A 7 8.49 -21.92 15.39
N GLY A 8 7.72 -21.33 16.32
CA GLY A 8 8.17 -20.28 17.23
C GLY A 8 8.02 -18.85 16.71
N PHE A 9 7.32 -18.64 15.61
CA PHE A 9 7.01 -17.29 15.11
C PHE A 9 5.84 -16.68 15.89
N SER A 10 5.99 -15.44 16.32
CA SER A 10 4.97 -14.69 17.07
C SER A 10 4.19 -13.70 16.20
N ALA A 11 4.59 -13.51 14.96
CA ALA A 11 3.91 -12.63 13.99
C ALA A 11 4.15 -13.12 12.57
N VAL A 12 3.22 -12.76 11.69
CA VAL A 12 3.34 -12.87 10.22
C VAL A 12 3.17 -11.49 9.60
N GLN A 13 3.87 -11.23 8.52
CA GLN A 13 3.65 -10.07 7.67
C GLN A 13 2.98 -10.52 6.39
N THR A 14 1.88 -9.86 6.01
CA THR A 14 1.24 -10.07 4.71
C THR A 14 1.94 -9.24 3.63
N SER A 15 1.78 -9.60 2.37
CA SER A 15 1.92 -8.64 1.28
C SER A 15 0.80 -7.59 1.38
N PRO A 16 0.88 -6.47 0.62
CA PRO A 16 -0.18 -5.46 0.61
C PRO A 16 -1.54 -6.08 0.24
N ILE A 17 -2.54 -5.83 1.07
CA ILE A 17 -3.90 -6.41 0.95
C ILE A 17 -4.91 -5.46 0.30
N ASN A 18 -4.46 -4.28 -0.13
CA ASN A 18 -5.27 -3.32 -0.86
C ASN A 18 -5.57 -3.80 -2.29
N GLU A 19 -6.57 -3.21 -2.92
CA GLU A 19 -6.79 -3.37 -4.35
C GLU A 19 -5.54 -2.95 -5.12
N CYS A 20 -5.16 -3.75 -6.13
CA CYS A 20 -3.93 -3.55 -6.87
C CYS A 20 -4.10 -3.89 -8.34
N LEU A 21 -3.12 -3.49 -9.15
CA LEU A 21 -3.09 -3.80 -10.58
C LEU A 21 -3.25 -5.30 -10.82
N GLU A 22 -4.16 -5.65 -11.73
CA GLU A 22 -4.31 -6.98 -12.31
C GLU A 22 -3.67 -6.99 -13.68
N GLY A 23 -2.52 -7.61 -13.82
CA GLY A 23 -1.84 -7.71 -15.11
C GLY A 23 -2.15 -9.02 -15.84
N GLU A 24 -1.83 -9.05 -17.14
CA GLU A 24 -2.05 -10.21 -18.01
C GLU A 24 -1.39 -11.50 -17.48
N ASP A 25 -0.27 -11.37 -16.79
CA ASP A 25 0.48 -12.51 -16.25
C ASP A 25 -0.04 -12.94 -14.86
N GLY A 26 -1.12 -12.33 -14.38
CA GLY A 26 -1.63 -12.57 -13.03
C GLY A 26 -0.65 -12.19 -11.95
N GLY A 27 -0.94 -12.59 -10.74
CA GLY A 27 -0.02 -12.44 -9.64
C GLY A 27 0.93 -13.61 -9.47
N MET A 28 1.73 -13.53 -8.42
CA MET A 28 2.67 -14.58 -8.07
C MET A 28 1.92 -15.80 -7.56
N ASP A 29 2.10 -16.96 -8.19
CA ASP A 29 1.58 -18.23 -7.70
C ASP A 29 2.40 -18.77 -6.51
N LEU A 30 1.98 -19.93 -5.97
CA LEU A 30 2.68 -20.59 -4.86
C LEU A 30 4.13 -20.98 -5.16
N TYR A 31 4.52 -20.99 -6.44
CA TYR A 31 5.86 -21.36 -6.90
C TYR A 31 6.72 -20.14 -7.26
N GLY A 32 6.21 -18.93 -7.04
CA GLY A 32 6.90 -17.68 -7.31
C GLY A 32 6.89 -17.24 -8.77
N ASN A 33 6.01 -17.80 -9.60
CA ASN A 33 5.80 -17.30 -10.95
C ASN A 33 4.83 -16.12 -10.95
N GLY A 34 4.99 -15.23 -11.92
CA GLY A 34 4.18 -14.03 -12.04
C GLY A 34 4.85 -12.79 -11.48
N LYS A 35 4.09 -11.73 -11.34
CA LYS A 35 4.61 -10.40 -11.02
C LYS A 35 4.25 -9.99 -9.60
N TRP A 36 5.01 -10.46 -8.64
CA TRP A 36 4.87 -10.14 -7.21
C TRP A 36 4.70 -8.65 -6.93
N TYR A 37 5.31 -7.78 -7.73
CA TYR A 37 5.29 -6.32 -7.56
C TYR A 37 3.92 -5.69 -7.85
N TYR A 38 2.94 -6.40 -8.42
CA TYR A 38 1.59 -5.89 -8.60
C TYR A 38 0.91 -5.56 -7.26
N HIS A 39 1.20 -6.28 -6.20
CA HIS A 39 0.74 -5.92 -4.85
C HIS A 39 1.18 -4.50 -4.42
N TYR A 40 2.33 -4.06 -4.95
CA TYR A 40 2.90 -2.74 -4.68
C TYR A 40 2.49 -1.69 -5.71
N GLN A 41 1.43 -1.95 -6.46
CA GLN A 41 0.84 -1.03 -7.44
C GLN A 41 -0.64 -0.82 -7.13
N PRO A 42 -0.96 -0.03 -6.08
CA PRO A 42 -2.34 0.19 -5.65
C PRO A 42 -3.20 0.81 -6.74
N THR A 43 -4.42 0.29 -6.88
CA THR A 43 -5.51 0.90 -7.65
C THR A 43 -6.55 1.53 -6.74
N ASP A 44 -6.67 1.04 -5.50
CA ASP A 44 -7.49 1.65 -4.45
C ASP A 44 -7.00 1.24 -3.05
N PHE A 45 -7.44 1.98 -2.02
CA PHE A 45 -7.24 1.64 -0.61
C PHE A 45 -8.50 1.03 0.01
N LYS A 46 -8.89 -0.12 -0.53
CA LYS A 46 -9.91 -1.03 0.00
C LYS A 46 -9.28 -2.40 0.20
N ILE A 47 -9.75 -3.15 1.22
CA ILE A 47 -9.20 -4.48 1.51
C ILE A 47 -9.73 -5.48 0.49
N GLY A 48 -8.81 -6.19 -0.14
CA GLY A 48 -9.05 -7.28 -1.06
C GLY A 48 -8.31 -7.10 -2.37
N ASN A 49 -7.80 -8.19 -2.88
CA ASN A 49 -7.26 -8.26 -4.23
C ASN A 49 -7.32 -9.70 -4.75
N TYR A 50 -7.12 -9.84 -6.06
CA TYR A 50 -7.26 -11.13 -6.74
C TYR A 50 -6.30 -12.23 -6.26
N GLN A 51 -5.19 -11.88 -5.58
CA GLN A 51 -4.23 -12.86 -5.09
C GLN A 51 -4.44 -13.26 -3.64
N LEU A 52 -4.76 -12.30 -2.78
CA LEU A 52 -4.83 -12.51 -1.33
C LEU A 52 -6.27 -12.71 -0.83
N GLY A 53 -7.24 -12.56 -1.74
CA GLY A 53 -8.65 -12.78 -1.45
C GLY A 53 -9.38 -11.53 -0.98
N THR A 54 -10.54 -11.77 -0.40
CA THR A 54 -11.51 -10.76 0.01
C THR A 54 -11.23 -10.22 1.41
N ARG A 55 -11.93 -9.14 1.76
CA ARG A 55 -11.92 -8.58 3.13
C ARG A 55 -12.32 -9.61 4.19
N ASP A 56 -13.33 -10.44 3.89
CA ASP A 56 -13.82 -11.44 4.85
C ASP A 56 -12.79 -12.57 5.03
N GLU A 57 -12.10 -12.96 3.98
CA GLU A 57 -11.01 -13.94 4.05
C GLU A 57 -9.80 -13.39 4.82
N PHE A 58 -9.46 -12.10 4.63
CA PHE A 58 -8.43 -11.45 5.45
C PHE A 58 -8.83 -11.44 6.93
N LYS A 59 -10.08 -11.09 7.24
CA LYS A 59 -10.58 -11.14 8.62
C LYS A 59 -10.49 -12.55 9.19
N ALA A 60 -10.92 -13.56 8.44
CA ALA A 60 -10.86 -14.95 8.87
C ALA A 60 -9.41 -15.41 9.12
N MET A 61 -8.47 -14.97 8.31
CA MET A 61 -7.04 -15.24 8.50
C MET A 61 -6.51 -14.61 9.79
N CYS A 62 -6.89 -13.36 10.10
CA CYS A 62 -6.53 -12.70 11.36
C CYS A 62 -7.12 -13.44 12.57
N ASP A 63 -8.43 -13.77 12.50
CA ASP A 63 -9.10 -14.51 13.57
C ASP A 63 -8.41 -15.88 13.82
N GLU A 64 -7.98 -16.55 12.76
CA GLU A 64 -7.24 -17.82 12.88
C GLU A 64 -5.86 -17.61 13.45
N ALA A 65 -5.12 -16.56 13.04
CA ALA A 65 -3.79 -16.27 13.60
C ALA A 65 -3.84 -16.03 15.11
N HIS A 66 -4.83 -15.29 15.56
CA HIS A 66 -5.01 -14.94 16.98
C HIS A 66 -5.31 -16.16 17.86
N LYS A 67 -5.98 -17.22 17.34
CA LYS A 67 -6.19 -18.47 18.08
C LYS A 67 -4.87 -19.14 18.49
N TYR A 68 -3.80 -18.91 17.73
CA TYR A 68 -2.48 -19.43 17.99
C TYR A 68 -1.52 -18.42 18.62
N GLY A 69 -2.02 -17.23 18.98
CA GLY A 69 -1.19 -16.14 19.53
C GLY A 69 -0.25 -15.49 18.53
N VAL A 70 -0.49 -15.68 17.22
CA VAL A 70 0.29 -15.08 16.15
C VAL A 70 -0.34 -13.74 15.75
N LYS A 71 0.48 -12.70 15.75
CA LYS A 71 0.07 -11.34 15.32
C LYS A 71 0.13 -11.20 13.81
N VAL A 72 -0.71 -10.30 13.28
CA VAL A 72 -0.75 -9.99 11.84
C VAL A 72 -0.27 -8.56 11.61
N ILE A 73 0.80 -8.44 10.84
CA ILE A 73 1.36 -7.16 10.38
C ILE A 73 1.01 -7.01 8.90
N VAL A 74 0.35 -5.91 8.54
CA VAL A 74 -0.02 -5.63 7.16
C VAL A 74 1.01 -4.72 6.51
N ASP A 75 1.49 -5.12 5.33
CA ASP A 75 2.28 -4.22 4.49
C ASP A 75 1.37 -3.20 3.82
N VAL A 76 1.69 -1.92 3.91
CA VAL A 76 0.87 -0.83 3.40
C VAL A 76 1.69 0.15 2.58
N ILE A 77 1.10 0.63 1.49
CA ILE A 77 1.74 1.53 0.54
C ILE A 77 0.93 2.81 0.50
N ALA A 78 1.44 3.90 1.12
CA ALA A 78 0.74 5.19 1.10
C ALA A 78 1.27 6.14 0.03
N ASN A 79 2.47 5.87 -0.50
CA ASN A 79 3.22 6.84 -1.28
C ASN A 79 2.75 6.99 -2.73
N HIS A 80 2.32 5.90 -3.38
CA HIS A 80 2.14 5.86 -4.82
C HIS A 80 0.99 4.96 -5.26
N THR A 81 0.62 5.08 -6.53
CA THR A 81 -0.34 4.20 -7.22
C THR A 81 0.33 3.35 -8.29
N THR A 82 -0.47 2.54 -8.97
CA THR A 82 -0.08 1.85 -10.21
C THR A 82 0.30 2.86 -11.30
N PRO A 83 1.25 2.53 -12.19
CA PRO A 83 1.53 3.34 -13.38
C PRO A 83 0.40 3.29 -14.42
N ALA A 84 -0.48 2.29 -14.37
CA ALA A 84 -1.72 2.21 -15.15
C ALA A 84 -2.78 3.10 -14.48
N THR A 85 -2.68 4.41 -14.70
CA THR A 85 -3.45 5.41 -13.97
C THR A 85 -4.95 5.42 -14.30
N ASP A 86 -5.33 4.83 -15.42
CA ASP A 86 -6.71 4.59 -15.84
C ASP A 86 -7.40 3.47 -15.03
N GLU A 87 -6.64 2.65 -14.31
CA GLU A 87 -7.16 1.63 -13.41
C GLU A 87 -7.32 2.11 -11.96
N VAL A 88 -6.84 3.33 -11.65
CA VAL A 88 -7.01 3.90 -10.31
C VAL A 88 -8.46 4.31 -10.10
N SER A 89 -9.03 3.96 -8.96
CA SER A 89 -10.44 4.25 -8.64
C SER A 89 -10.72 5.76 -8.61
N GLU A 90 -11.93 6.14 -9.02
CA GLU A 90 -12.38 7.52 -8.97
C GLU A 90 -12.36 8.08 -7.54
N ASP A 91 -12.72 7.26 -6.55
CA ASP A 91 -12.71 7.63 -5.13
C ASP A 91 -11.29 8.02 -4.66
N LEU A 92 -10.28 7.24 -5.06
CA LEU A 92 -8.89 7.54 -4.73
C LEU A 92 -8.39 8.79 -5.46
N ILE A 93 -8.75 8.95 -6.74
CA ILE A 93 -8.41 10.14 -7.52
C ILE A 93 -8.99 11.40 -6.85
N GLU A 94 -10.26 11.37 -6.46
CA GLU A 94 -10.92 12.48 -5.77
C GLU A 94 -10.25 12.77 -4.41
N ALA A 95 -10.02 11.74 -3.62
CA ALA A 95 -9.35 11.86 -2.32
C ALA A 95 -7.95 12.48 -2.44
N GLY A 96 -7.18 12.05 -3.43
CA GLY A 96 -5.84 12.54 -3.71
C GLY A 96 -5.79 13.92 -4.38
N GLY A 97 -6.94 14.41 -4.89
CA GLY A 97 -7.00 15.65 -5.67
C GLY A 97 -6.26 15.57 -7.01
N GLY A 98 -6.22 14.39 -7.59
CA GLY A 98 -5.44 13.95 -8.72
C GLY A 98 -4.47 12.84 -8.30
N ILE A 99 -3.91 12.13 -9.27
CA ILE A 99 -2.98 11.03 -9.01
C ILE A 99 -1.59 11.55 -8.64
N LEU A 100 -1.17 12.65 -9.26
CA LEU A 100 0.15 13.22 -9.07
C LEU A 100 0.18 14.20 -7.91
N ASN A 101 1.30 14.22 -7.18
CA ASN A 101 1.59 15.29 -6.23
C ASN A 101 1.60 16.63 -6.98
N PRO A 102 0.89 17.69 -6.46
CA PRO A 102 0.85 18.99 -7.09
C PRO A 102 2.23 19.64 -7.32
N LEU A 103 3.23 19.19 -6.58
CA LEU A 103 4.61 19.68 -6.69
C LEU A 103 5.39 18.99 -7.81
N SER A 104 4.95 17.85 -8.31
CA SER A 104 5.49 17.25 -9.53
C SER A 104 4.96 18.00 -10.74
N GLN A 105 5.54 19.15 -11.01
CA GLN A 105 5.06 20.13 -12.00
C GLN A 105 4.95 19.55 -13.39
N GLY A 106 3.74 19.58 -13.92
CA GLY A 106 3.48 19.34 -15.35
C GLY A 106 3.66 17.91 -15.81
N GLY A 107 3.56 16.92 -14.93
CA GLY A 107 3.65 15.53 -15.31
C GLY A 107 4.45 14.67 -14.33
N ARG A 108 4.74 13.49 -14.79
CA ARG A 108 5.43 12.45 -14.07
C ARG A 108 6.94 12.73 -14.05
N THR A 109 7.41 13.38 -12.99
CA THR A 109 8.84 13.71 -12.82
C THR A 109 9.56 12.56 -12.11
N PRO A 110 10.52 11.87 -12.79
CA PRO A 110 11.25 10.77 -12.18
C PRO A 110 12.13 11.25 -11.03
N LEU A 111 12.14 10.47 -9.95
CA LEU A 111 13.09 10.68 -8.85
C LEU A 111 14.48 10.17 -9.27
N ASN A 112 15.43 11.09 -9.40
CA ASN A 112 16.81 10.80 -9.78
C ASN A 112 17.81 11.10 -8.65
N ASP A 113 17.44 11.93 -7.67
CA ASP A 113 18.29 12.26 -6.54
C ASP A 113 17.59 11.87 -5.21
N PHE A 114 17.99 10.76 -4.66
CA PHE A 114 17.52 10.26 -3.36
C PHE A 114 18.11 11.01 -2.16
N GLY A 115 19.01 11.96 -2.38
CA GLY A 115 19.56 12.88 -1.39
C GLY A 115 18.71 14.15 -1.25
N ASP A 116 17.98 14.53 -2.28
CA ASP A 116 17.02 15.65 -2.24
C ASP A 116 15.73 15.22 -1.56
N ARG A 117 15.49 15.71 -0.35
CA ARG A 117 14.31 15.36 0.45
C ARG A 117 13.01 15.79 -0.21
N LEU A 118 12.99 16.97 -0.84
CA LEU A 118 11.79 17.45 -1.53
C LEU A 118 11.48 16.57 -2.76
N ALA A 119 12.49 16.23 -3.55
CA ALA A 119 12.33 15.30 -4.66
C ALA A 119 11.84 13.94 -4.19
N CYS A 120 12.38 13.43 -3.09
CA CYS A 120 11.94 12.15 -2.50
C CYS A 120 10.46 12.12 -2.11
N THR A 121 9.88 13.26 -1.73
CA THR A 121 8.48 13.33 -1.25
C THR A 121 7.50 13.85 -2.30
N THR A 122 7.97 14.08 -3.52
CA THR A 122 7.14 14.72 -4.56
C THR A 122 7.30 14.11 -5.95
N TYR A 123 8.38 13.36 -6.21
CA TYR A 123 8.67 12.80 -7.53
C TYR A 123 8.40 11.31 -7.57
N GLU A 124 8.20 10.78 -8.77
CA GLU A 124 7.93 9.37 -9.00
C GLU A 124 9.12 8.48 -8.67
N MET A 125 8.93 7.59 -7.73
CA MET A 125 9.90 6.53 -7.44
C MET A 125 9.68 5.35 -8.40
N GLY A 126 10.67 5.06 -9.23
CA GLY A 126 10.62 3.91 -10.13
C GLY A 126 9.49 3.95 -11.17
N GLY A 127 9.01 5.14 -11.52
CA GLY A 127 7.91 5.31 -12.49
C GLY A 127 6.52 5.10 -11.90
N LEU A 128 6.40 5.01 -10.56
CA LEU A 128 5.13 4.90 -9.86
C LEU A 128 4.61 6.30 -9.51
N PRO A 129 3.39 6.67 -9.92
CA PRO A 129 2.82 7.99 -9.67
C PRO A 129 2.73 8.32 -8.19
N ASP A 130 3.32 9.43 -7.80
CA ASP A 130 3.35 9.89 -6.41
C ASP A 130 2.01 10.48 -5.99
N ILE A 131 1.52 10.07 -4.82
CA ILE A 131 0.30 10.60 -4.22
C ILE A 131 0.65 11.80 -3.33
N ASN A 132 -0.21 12.82 -3.33
CA ASN A 132 -0.09 13.90 -2.36
C ASN A 132 -0.50 13.43 -0.95
N THR A 133 0.43 12.79 -0.24
CA THR A 133 0.21 12.24 1.10
C THR A 133 -0.01 13.32 2.18
N GLU A 134 0.29 14.60 1.88
CA GLU A 134 0.04 15.73 2.77
C GLU A 134 -1.42 16.23 2.68
N ARG A 135 -2.17 15.82 1.66
CA ARG A 135 -3.55 16.26 1.44
C ARG A 135 -4.50 15.68 2.49
N PRO A 136 -5.25 16.52 3.24
CA PRO A 136 -6.11 16.03 4.32
C PRO A 136 -7.20 15.06 3.86
N SER A 137 -7.76 15.24 2.64
CA SER A 137 -8.74 14.32 2.07
C SER A 137 -8.16 12.94 1.80
N PHE A 138 -6.92 12.88 1.27
CA PHE A 138 -6.21 11.61 1.09
C PHE A 138 -5.89 10.95 2.43
N GLN A 139 -5.37 11.71 3.40
CA GLN A 139 -5.08 11.18 4.73
C GLN A 139 -6.32 10.54 5.37
N LYS A 140 -7.48 11.22 5.28
CA LYS A 140 -8.74 10.66 5.77
C LYS A 140 -9.12 9.37 5.04
N TYR A 141 -8.96 9.33 3.72
CA TYR A 141 -9.25 8.16 2.90
C TYR A 141 -8.37 6.98 3.28
N PHE A 142 -7.07 7.20 3.34
CA PHE A 142 -6.08 6.19 3.72
C PHE A 142 -6.28 5.71 5.17
N PHE A 143 -6.58 6.61 6.11
CA PHE A 143 -6.86 6.20 7.49
C PHE A 143 -8.14 5.38 7.62
N ASN A 144 -9.13 5.57 6.77
CA ASN A 144 -10.29 4.68 6.74
C ASN A 144 -9.87 3.24 6.37
N TYR A 145 -9.00 3.07 5.40
CA TYR A 145 -8.43 1.77 5.05
C TYR A 145 -7.63 1.17 6.21
N ILE A 146 -6.76 1.94 6.85
CA ILE A 146 -5.99 1.47 8.02
C ILE A 146 -6.94 1.04 9.16
N ASN A 147 -7.96 1.83 9.43
CA ASN A 147 -8.96 1.51 10.46
C ASN A 147 -9.76 0.24 10.11
N ASP A 148 -10.04 0.01 8.83
CA ASP A 148 -10.71 -1.20 8.39
C ASP A 148 -9.80 -2.44 8.53
N CYS A 149 -8.51 -2.31 8.26
CA CYS A 149 -7.53 -3.36 8.54
C CYS A 149 -7.50 -3.71 10.04
N ILE A 150 -7.51 -2.70 10.92
CA ILE A 150 -7.57 -2.89 12.37
C ILE A 150 -8.86 -3.59 12.77
N ALA A 151 -10.00 -3.18 12.21
CA ALA A 151 -11.30 -3.79 12.47
C ALA A 151 -11.36 -5.26 12.00
N CYS A 152 -10.58 -5.64 11.00
CA CYS A 152 -10.40 -7.02 10.55
C CYS A 152 -9.45 -7.82 11.45
N GLY A 153 -8.65 -7.18 12.30
CA GLY A 153 -7.73 -7.85 13.22
C GLY A 153 -6.23 -7.65 12.92
N ALA A 154 -5.86 -6.66 12.11
CA ALA A 154 -4.46 -6.29 11.96
C ALA A 154 -3.89 -5.77 13.29
N ASP A 155 -2.75 -6.30 13.71
CA ASP A 155 -2.05 -5.93 14.95
C ASP A 155 -1.01 -4.83 14.75
N GLY A 156 -0.57 -4.63 13.50
CA GLY A 156 0.43 -3.63 13.17
C GLY A 156 0.59 -3.45 11.67
N PHE A 157 1.44 -2.49 11.29
CA PHE A 157 1.67 -2.12 9.90
C PHE A 157 3.16 -1.96 9.62
N ARG A 158 3.58 -2.42 8.45
CA ARG A 158 4.84 -2.08 7.84
C ARG A 158 4.58 -1.08 6.71
N TYR A 159 5.13 0.12 6.79
CA TYR A 159 4.97 1.13 5.75
C TYR A 159 6.07 0.96 4.70
N ASP A 160 5.65 0.57 3.50
CA ASP A 160 6.52 0.59 2.34
C ASP A 160 6.88 2.03 1.96
N THR A 161 8.08 2.24 1.40
CA THR A 161 8.52 3.55 0.90
C THR A 161 8.35 4.71 1.89
N ALA A 162 8.43 4.47 3.19
CA ALA A 162 8.22 5.48 4.24
C ALA A 162 9.14 6.72 4.08
N LYS A 163 10.32 6.55 3.48
CA LYS A 163 11.24 7.65 3.13
C LYS A 163 10.59 8.69 2.20
N HIS A 164 9.63 8.28 1.39
CA HIS A 164 9.01 9.11 0.35
C HIS A 164 7.76 9.86 0.85
N ILE A 165 7.35 9.64 2.10
CA ILE A 165 6.22 10.34 2.71
C ILE A 165 6.70 11.61 3.39
N GLY A 166 6.04 12.74 3.12
CA GLY A 166 6.34 14.04 3.74
C GLY A 166 6.07 14.04 5.24
N LEU A 167 6.97 14.64 6.02
CA LEU A 167 6.82 14.86 7.45
C LEU A 167 6.48 16.33 7.73
N SER A 168 5.98 16.62 8.93
CA SER A 168 5.55 17.96 9.31
C SER A 168 6.69 18.99 9.33
N ASP A 169 7.93 18.55 9.46
CA ASP A 169 9.16 19.34 9.53
C ASP A 169 9.97 19.31 8.23
N ASP A 170 9.49 18.59 7.22
CA ASP A 170 10.11 18.61 5.89
C ASP A 170 9.99 20.00 5.22
N PRO A 171 10.91 20.31 4.30
CA PRO A 171 10.82 21.54 3.50
C PRO A 171 9.47 21.60 2.77
N LYS A 172 8.72 22.65 3.04
CA LYS A 172 7.47 22.96 2.33
C LYS A 172 7.75 23.97 1.23
N ARG A 173 7.09 23.78 0.09
CA ARG A 173 7.06 24.82 -0.95
C ARG A 173 6.00 25.85 -0.67
#